data_ccdf26aae4b3311df25ec571610ed68c
#
_entry.id   ccdf26aae4b3311df25ec571610ed68c
#
_cell.length_a   1.000
_cell.length_b   1.000
_cell.length_c   1.000
_cell.angle_alpha   90.00
_cell.angle_beta   90.00
_cell.angle_gamma   90.00
#
_symmetry.space_group_name_H-M   'P 1'
#
loop_
_entity.id
_entity.type
_entity.pdbx_description
1 polymer ?
#
loop_
_entity_poly.entity_id
_entity_poly.type
_entity_poly.pdbx_seq_one_letter_code
_entity_poly.pdbx_strand_id
1 'polypeptide(L)'
;MTMTSSYLTDIISTIDNEYASLASDGIAAGDISNFIDTGSYIFNALVSGSIFGGLPSNKITALAGESSTGKTFFTISVMKHFLKTHPEAGVFFFESESAVSKDMLEDRGVDTKRVVMMPVVTVQQFRQQALVVADNLLKIKEEDRRPVMFVLDSLGMLSTTKEIEESEAGKETRDMTRAQIVKSIFRVLTLKLGKANIPLIVTNHTYDVVGAYMPTKEMGGGSGLKYAASTIIFLSKSKEKDGKDAVSYTHLRAHETPEHRG
;
A
#
# COMPACT_ATOMS: atom_id res chain seq x y z
N MET A 1 13.17 -31.01 19.03
CA MET A 1 13.72 -29.66 19.32
C MET A 1 15.13 -29.83 19.83
N THR A 2 16.12 -29.24 19.20
CA THR A 2 17.51 -29.30 19.65
C THR A 2 17.71 -28.38 20.86
N MET A 3 18.63 -28.72 21.78
CA MET A 3 18.92 -27.92 23.00
C MET A 3 19.16 -26.40 22.69
N THR A 4 19.75 -26.09 21.56
CA THR A 4 20.06 -24.72 21.14
C THR A 4 18.79 -23.89 20.85
N SER A 5 17.75 -24.51 20.30
CA SER A 5 16.47 -23.84 20.01
C SER A 5 15.71 -23.43 21.30
N SER A 6 15.75 -24.29 22.32
CA SER A 6 15.14 -24.03 23.63
C SER A 6 15.79 -22.83 24.33
N TYR A 7 17.12 -22.76 24.35
CA TYR A 7 17.87 -21.67 24.98
C TYR A 7 17.58 -20.29 24.37
N LEU A 8 17.54 -20.20 23.04
CA LEU A 8 17.23 -18.93 22.36
C LEU A 8 15.77 -18.52 22.58
N THR A 9 14.85 -19.47 22.60
CA THR A 9 13.43 -19.19 22.87
C THR A 9 13.23 -18.65 24.29
N ASP A 10 13.95 -19.22 25.27
CA ASP A 10 13.90 -18.73 26.65
C ASP A 10 14.41 -17.27 26.76
N ILE A 11 15.50 -16.95 26.05
CA ILE A 11 16.01 -15.56 26.02
C ILE A 11 15.01 -14.63 25.33
N ILE A 12 14.43 -15.00 24.18
CA ILE A 12 13.44 -14.20 23.45
C ILE A 12 12.26 -13.88 24.37
N SER A 13 11.80 -14.81 25.18
CA SER A 13 10.68 -14.61 26.10
C SER A 13 10.91 -13.51 27.15
N THR A 14 12.18 -13.17 27.43
CA THR A 14 12.56 -12.09 28.37
C THR A 14 12.71 -10.73 27.70
N ILE A 15 12.68 -10.68 26.37
CA ILE A 15 12.85 -9.45 25.59
C ILE A 15 11.46 -8.83 25.36
N ASP A 16 11.28 -7.56 25.72
CA ASP A 16 10.06 -6.80 25.42
C ASP A 16 10.04 -6.38 23.94
N ASN A 17 9.95 -7.37 23.04
CA ASN A 17 9.85 -7.17 21.60
C ASN A 17 8.88 -8.19 20.99
N GLU A 18 7.68 -7.73 20.73
CA GLU A 18 6.61 -8.56 20.13
C GLU A 18 6.91 -9.10 18.71
N TYR A 19 7.96 -8.59 18.07
CA TYR A 19 8.41 -9.02 16.73
C TYR A 19 9.59 -9.99 16.77
N ALA A 20 10.13 -10.27 17.93
CA ALA A 20 11.24 -11.20 18.05
C ALA A 20 10.77 -12.64 17.84
N SER A 21 11.43 -13.38 16.95
CA SER A 21 11.17 -14.79 16.67
C SER A 21 12.47 -15.50 16.25
N LEU A 22 12.49 -16.82 16.33
CA LEU A 22 13.55 -17.59 15.66
C LEU A 22 13.35 -17.50 14.14
N ALA A 23 14.42 -17.30 13.39
CA ALA A 23 14.35 -17.25 11.92
C ALA A 23 13.77 -18.53 11.31
N SER A 24 13.94 -19.68 11.99
CA SER A 24 13.34 -20.97 11.61
C SER A 24 11.81 -20.99 11.67
N ASP A 25 11.23 -20.10 12.49
CA ASP A 25 9.77 -20.00 12.68
C ASP A 25 9.14 -18.99 11.71
N GLY A 26 9.98 -18.42 10.82
CA GLY A 26 9.62 -17.36 9.87
C GLY A 26 9.80 -15.96 10.45
N ILE A 27 9.87 -14.99 9.55
CA ILE A 27 10.03 -13.57 9.87
C ILE A 27 8.75 -12.84 9.46
N ALA A 28 7.84 -12.63 10.41
CA ALA A 28 6.48 -12.13 10.15
C ALA A 28 6.41 -10.88 9.25
N ALA A 29 7.35 -9.94 9.38
CA ALA A 29 7.42 -8.76 8.54
C ALA A 29 8.38 -8.91 7.34
N GLY A 30 9.25 -9.90 7.34
CA GLY A 30 10.26 -10.18 6.30
C GLY A 30 9.72 -11.08 5.20
N ASP A 31 9.18 -12.22 5.58
CA ASP A 31 8.72 -13.24 4.64
C ASP A 31 7.40 -12.83 3.97
N ILE A 32 7.20 -13.27 2.73
CA ILE A 32 5.91 -13.14 2.05
C ILE A 32 5.07 -14.35 2.46
N SER A 33 3.97 -14.10 3.18
CA SER A 33 3.10 -15.16 3.65
C SER A 33 2.33 -15.82 2.51
N ASN A 34 1.70 -14.99 1.67
CA ASN A 34 0.89 -15.40 0.53
C ASN A 34 0.85 -14.29 -0.52
N PHE A 35 0.25 -14.59 -1.67
CA PHE A 35 -0.04 -13.61 -2.70
C PHE A 35 -1.54 -13.37 -2.83
N ILE A 36 -1.91 -12.13 -3.12
CA ILE A 36 -3.27 -11.71 -3.43
C ILE A 36 -3.40 -11.69 -4.95
N ASP A 37 -4.21 -12.57 -5.49
CA ASP A 37 -4.55 -12.59 -6.90
C ASP A 37 -5.24 -11.26 -7.27
N THR A 38 -4.71 -10.58 -8.28
CA THR A 38 -5.22 -9.28 -8.75
C THR A 38 -6.44 -9.41 -9.67
N GLY A 39 -6.82 -10.63 -10.04
CA GLY A 39 -7.84 -10.92 -11.05
C GLY A 39 -7.32 -10.85 -12.49
N SER A 40 -6.03 -10.64 -12.69
CA SER A 40 -5.39 -10.59 -14.02
C SER A 40 -4.12 -11.42 -14.02
N TYR A 41 -4.10 -12.48 -14.81
CA TYR A 41 -2.91 -13.36 -14.97
C TYR A 41 -1.67 -12.58 -15.43
N ILE A 42 -1.85 -11.63 -16.36
CA ILE A 42 -0.75 -10.79 -16.86
C ILE A 42 -0.21 -9.91 -15.72
N PHE A 43 -1.09 -9.30 -14.93
CA PHE A 43 -0.69 -8.42 -13.85
C PHE A 43 -0.03 -9.22 -12.71
N ASN A 44 -0.56 -10.41 -12.38
CA ASN A 44 0.08 -11.31 -11.43
C ASN A 44 1.50 -11.67 -11.87
N ALA A 45 1.68 -12.06 -13.13
CA ALA A 45 3.00 -12.41 -13.67
C ALA A 45 3.99 -11.23 -13.62
N LEU A 46 3.52 -10.00 -13.90
CA LEU A 46 4.35 -8.79 -13.86
C LEU A 46 4.86 -8.47 -12.45
N VAL A 47 4.05 -8.71 -11.41
CA VAL A 47 4.37 -8.27 -10.05
C VAL A 47 5.00 -9.35 -9.18
N SER A 48 4.79 -10.63 -9.51
CA SER A 48 5.29 -11.76 -8.70
C SER A 48 6.09 -12.80 -9.49
N GLY A 49 6.20 -12.64 -10.82
CA GLY A 49 6.82 -13.65 -11.68
C GLY A 49 5.95 -14.90 -11.92
N SER A 50 4.73 -14.97 -11.37
CA SER A 50 3.81 -16.09 -11.51
C SER A 50 2.40 -15.63 -11.89
N ILE A 51 1.78 -16.28 -12.86
CA ILE A 51 0.37 -16.02 -13.24
C ILE A 51 -0.61 -16.35 -12.11
N PHE A 52 -0.22 -17.20 -11.17
CA PHE A 52 -0.98 -17.57 -9.97
C PHE A 52 -0.54 -16.80 -8.71
N GLY A 53 0.39 -15.86 -8.84
CA GLY A 53 0.85 -15.00 -7.77
C GLY A 53 -0.03 -13.76 -7.62
N GLY A 54 0.61 -12.59 -7.57
CA GLY A 54 -0.07 -11.30 -7.43
C GLY A 54 0.64 -10.39 -6.43
N LEU A 55 -0.12 -9.59 -5.68
CA LEU A 55 0.45 -8.70 -4.67
C LEU A 55 0.78 -9.47 -3.39
N PRO A 56 1.93 -9.19 -2.72
CA PRO A 56 2.24 -9.81 -1.43
C PRO A 56 1.19 -9.47 -0.38
N SER A 57 0.69 -10.49 0.36
CA SER A 57 -0.43 -10.35 1.30
C SER A 57 -0.12 -9.57 2.58
N ASN A 58 1.16 -9.39 2.90
CA ASN A 58 1.63 -8.74 4.14
C ASN A 58 2.58 -7.58 3.89
N LYS A 59 2.56 -7.01 2.69
CA LYS A 59 3.48 -5.94 2.26
C LYS A 59 2.72 -4.72 1.75
N ILE A 60 3.50 -3.66 1.53
CA ILE A 60 3.02 -2.42 0.93
C ILE A 60 3.31 -2.46 -0.57
N THR A 61 2.27 -2.25 -1.38
CA THR A 61 2.37 -2.07 -2.82
C THR A 61 2.03 -0.64 -3.19
N ALA A 62 2.91 0.03 -3.93
CA ALA A 62 2.70 1.39 -4.42
C ALA A 62 2.27 1.38 -5.89
N LEU A 63 1.19 2.10 -6.21
CA LEU A 63 0.77 2.42 -7.57
C LEU A 63 1.09 3.87 -7.86
N ALA A 64 2.10 4.13 -8.69
CA ALA A 64 2.59 5.45 -9.00
C ALA A 64 2.25 5.84 -10.44
N GLY A 65 1.83 7.08 -10.67
CA GLY A 65 1.53 7.57 -12.02
C GLY A 65 0.91 8.95 -12.02
N GLU A 66 0.87 9.58 -13.18
CA GLU A 66 0.19 10.86 -13.39
C GLU A 66 -1.32 10.75 -13.12
N SER A 67 -1.99 11.90 -13.08
CA SER A 67 -3.46 11.91 -13.01
C SER A 67 -4.08 11.16 -14.19
N SER A 68 -5.19 10.47 -13.92
CA SER A 68 -5.95 9.68 -14.91
C SER A 68 -5.14 8.57 -15.61
N THR A 69 -4.13 7.97 -14.96
CA THR A 69 -3.44 6.77 -15.45
C THR A 69 -4.12 5.47 -15.00
N GLY A 70 -5.23 5.55 -14.27
CA GLY A 70 -6.01 4.39 -13.84
C GLY A 70 -5.62 3.81 -12.48
N LYS A 71 -4.83 4.53 -11.63
CA LYS A 71 -4.43 4.05 -10.29
C LYS A 71 -5.61 3.56 -9.45
N THR A 72 -6.61 4.43 -9.25
CA THR A 72 -7.85 4.10 -8.52
C THR A 72 -8.60 2.93 -9.15
N PHE A 73 -8.66 2.87 -10.48
CA PHE A 73 -9.30 1.78 -11.22
C PHE A 73 -8.63 0.42 -10.92
N PHE A 74 -7.29 0.37 -10.99
CA PHE A 74 -6.53 -0.85 -10.66
C PHE A 74 -6.73 -1.26 -9.21
N THR A 75 -6.69 -0.30 -8.29
CA THR A 75 -6.92 -0.53 -6.87
C THR A 75 -8.30 -1.15 -6.61
N ILE A 76 -9.36 -0.58 -7.20
CA ILE A 76 -10.73 -1.10 -7.08
C ILE A 76 -10.84 -2.51 -7.69
N SER A 77 -10.16 -2.79 -8.80
CA SER A 77 -10.16 -4.11 -9.43
C SER A 77 -9.52 -5.18 -8.53
N VAL A 78 -8.38 -4.87 -7.93
CA VAL A 78 -7.72 -5.76 -6.96
C VAL A 78 -8.59 -5.98 -5.71
N MET A 79 -9.15 -4.90 -5.17
CA MET A 79 -10.04 -4.94 -4.02
C MET A 79 -11.29 -5.82 -4.29
N LYS A 80 -11.92 -5.64 -5.45
CA LYS A 80 -13.05 -6.49 -5.89
C LYS A 80 -12.66 -7.97 -5.90
N HIS A 81 -11.51 -8.28 -6.50
CA HIS A 81 -11.06 -9.67 -6.62
C HIS A 81 -10.70 -10.26 -5.26
N PHE A 82 -10.04 -9.49 -4.39
CA PHE A 82 -9.77 -9.87 -3.00
C PHE A 82 -11.05 -10.20 -2.22
N LEU A 83 -12.07 -9.37 -2.31
CA LEU A 83 -13.37 -9.63 -1.67
C LEU A 83 -14.09 -10.85 -2.26
N LYS A 84 -13.89 -11.13 -3.56
CA LYS A 84 -14.46 -12.30 -4.23
C LYS A 84 -13.78 -13.60 -3.79
N THR A 85 -12.46 -13.59 -3.66
CA THR A 85 -11.68 -14.79 -3.29
C THR A 85 -11.68 -15.08 -1.80
N HIS A 86 -11.99 -14.07 -0.97
CA HIS A 86 -12.07 -14.18 0.48
C HIS A 86 -13.46 -13.73 0.97
N PRO A 87 -14.44 -14.63 1.08
CA PRO A 87 -15.85 -14.28 1.44
C PRO A 87 -16.01 -13.53 2.76
N GLU A 88 -15.12 -13.80 3.72
CA GLU A 88 -15.12 -13.19 5.06
C GLU A 88 -14.25 -11.92 5.17
N ALA A 89 -13.62 -11.51 4.05
CA ALA A 89 -12.69 -10.38 4.05
C ALA A 89 -13.40 -9.03 4.11
N GLY A 90 -12.67 -8.03 4.64
CA GLY A 90 -13.06 -6.62 4.61
C GLY A 90 -11.97 -5.72 4.05
N VAL A 91 -12.35 -4.53 3.61
CA VAL A 91 -11.43 -3.52 3.11
C VAL A 91 -11.61 -2.23 3.90
N PHE A 92 -10.51 -1.63 4.37
CA PHE A 92 -10.48 -0.27 4.90
C PHE A 92 -9.87 0.64 3.82
N PHE A 93 -10.70 1.48 3.26
CA PHE A 93 -10.35 2.39 2.17
C PHE A 93 -10.15 3.80 2.72
N PHE A 94 -8.90 4.21 2.90
CA PHE A 94 -8.53 5.57 3.30
C PHE A 94 -8.53 6.47 2.07
N GLU A 95 -9.44 7.41 2.05
CA GLU A 95 -9.76 8.23 0.89
C GLU A 95 -9.40 9.69 1.15
N SER A 96 -8.65 10.31 0.24
CA SER A 96 -8.16 11.68 0.38
C SER A 96 -8.51 12.62 -0.79
N GLU A 97 -9.09 12.09 -1.86
CA GLU A 97 -9.37 12.85 -3.08
C GLU A 97 -10.86 13.16 -3.27
N SER A 98 -11.73 12.56 -2.45
CA SER A 98 -13.20 12.59 -2.62
C SER A 98 -13.66 12.13 -4.02
N ALA A 99 -12.92 11.18 -4.60
CA ALA A 99 -13.10 10.73 -5.98
C ALA A 99 -13.87 9.41 -6.10
N VAL A 100 -13.98 8.64 -5.01
CA VAL A 100 -14.60 7.32 -5.00
C VAL A 100 -16.00 7.41 -4.40
N SER A 101 -17.03 7.14 -5.22
CA SER A 101 -18.41 7.08 -4.77
C SER A 101 -18.90 5.64 -4.56
N LYS A 102 -20.01 5.50 -3.83
CA LYS A 102 -20.69 4.21 -3.65
C LYS A 102 -21.09 3.62 -5.00
N ASP A 103 -21.72 4.41 -5.87
CA ASP A 103 -22.18 3.95 -7.18
C ASP A 103 -21.01 3.48 -8.04
N MET A 104 -19.88 4.20 -7.99
CA MET A 104 -18.65 3.80 -8.68
C MET A 104 -18.13 2.43 -8.22
N LEU A 105 -18.24 2.09 -6.95
CA LEU A 105 -17.85 0.78 -6.41
C LEU A 105 -18.85 -0.31 -6.84
N GLU A 106 -20.15 -0.04 -6.73
CA GLU A 106 -21.24 -0.96 -7.08
C GLU A 106 -21.26 -1.28 -8.58
N ASP A 107 -21.10 -0.27 -9.45
CA ASP A 107 -21.02 -0.43 -10.92
C ASP A 107 -19.85 -1.33 -11.34
N ARG A 108 -18.77 -1.35 -10.53
CA ARG A 108 -17.62 -2.23 -10.74
C ARG A 108 -17.78 -3.58 -10.08
N GLY A 109 -18.90 -3.84 -9.42
CA GLY A 109 -19.23 -5.10 -8.77
C GLY A 109 -18.44 -5.34 -7.48
N VAL A 110 -18.13 -4.28 -6.74
CA VAL A 110 -17.57 -4.37 -5.39
C VAL A 110 -18.71 -4.53 -4.39
N ASP A 111 -18.57 -5.46 -3.46
CA ASP A 111 -19.49 -5.60 -2.34
C ASP A 111 -19.25 -4.48 -1.31
N THR A 112 -20.00 -3.39 -1.44
CA THR A 112 -19.86 -2.20 -0.60
C THR A 112 -20.16 -2.42 0.88
N LYS A 113 -20.86 -3.49 1.24
CA LYS A 113 -21.11 -3.86 2.65
C LYS A 113 -19.85 -4.32 3.39
N ARG A 114 -18.82 -4.69 2.63
CA ARG A 114 -17.52 -5.14 3.16
C ARG A 114 -16.40 -4.11 2.97
N VAL A 115 -16.74 -2.89 2.60
CA VAL A 115 -15.79 -1.79 2.42
C VAL A 115 -16.12 -0.66 3.41
N VAL A 116 -15.16 -0.36 4.27
CA VAL A 116 -15.23 0.78 5.19
C VAL A 116 -14.52 1.96 4.54
N MET A 117 -15.27 3.00 4.17
CA MET A 117 -14.70 4.24 3.65
C MET A 117 -14.25 5.13 4.80
N MET A 118 -13.00 5.53 4.79
CA MET A 118 -12.34 6.34 5.83
C MET A 118 -11.76 7.62 5.21
N PRO A 119 -12.51 8.73 5.16
CA PRO A 119 -11.96 9.99 4.71
C PRO A 119 -10.81 10.45 5.59
N VAL A 120 -9.68 10.79 4.97
CA VAL A 120 -8.47 11.26 5.66
C VAL A 120 -7.90 12.50 4.98
N VAL A 121 -7.46 13.45 5.77
CA VAL A 121 -6.91 14.73 5.30
C VAL A 121 -5.42 14.83 5.57
N THR A 122 -4.93 14.23 6.66
CA THR A 122 -3.52 14.28 7.05
C THR A 122 -2.85 12.91 7.09
N VAL A 123 -1.54 12.91 6.85
CA VAL A 123 -0.72 11.71 6.97
C VAL A 123 -0.71 11.16 8.41
N GLN A 124 -0.85 12.04 9.41
CA GLN A 124 -0.94 11.66 10.82
C GLN A 124 -2.27 10.97 11.13
N GLN A 125 -3.38 11.49 10.58
CA GLN A 125 -4.70 10.90 10.72
C GLN A 125 -4.74 9.48 10.10
N PHE A 126 -4.24 9.34 8.87
CA PHE A 126 -4.09 8.03 8.22
C PHE A 126 -3.31 7.06 9.11
N ARG A 127 -2.12 7.46 9.59
CA ARG A 127 -1.29 6.64 10.49
C ARG A 127 -2.07 6.17 11.70
N GLN A 128 -2.70 7.11 12.42
CA GLN A 128 -3.42 6.80 13.65
C GLN A 128 -4.52 5.77 13.41
N GLN A 129 -5.36 6.00 12.41
CA GLN A 129 -6.47 5.11 12.09
C GLN A 129 -5.99 3.73 11.62
N ALA A 130 -5.00 3.68 10.73
CA ALA A 130 -4.43 2.42 10.25
C ALA A 130 -3.81 1.58 11.38
N LEU A 131 -3.10 2.23 12.32
CA LEU A 131 -2.53 1.55 13.48
C LEU A 131 -3.61 1.03 14.43
N VAL A 132 -4.66 1.80 14.70
CA VAL A 132 -5.78 1.36 15.56
C VAL A 132 -6.46 0.11 14.99
N VAL A 133 -6.71 0.09 13.68
CA VAL A 133 -7.30 -1.09 13.03
C VAL A 133 -6.34 -2.29 13.10
N ALA A 134 -5.07 -2.10 12.79
CA ALA A 134 -4.08 -3.18 12.85
C ALA A 134 -3.90 -3.73 14.27
N ASP A 135 -3.84 -2.86 15.28
CA ASP A 135 -3.73 -3.26 16.70
C ASP A 135 -4.96 -4.04 17.17
N ASN A 136 -6.16 -3.66 16.73
CA ASN A 136 -7.37 -4.39 17.07
C ASN A 136 -7.41 -5.78 16.41
N LEU A 137 -6.93 -5.91 15.17
CA LEU A 137 -6.80 -7.21 14.52
C LEU A 137 -5.76 -8.10 15.19
N LEU A 138 -4.63 -7.52 15.65
CA LEU A 138 -3.60 -8.27 16.36
C LEU A 138 -4.04 -8.80 17.73
N LYS A 139 -5.07 -8.22 18.36
CA LYS A 139 -5.69 -8.75 19.59
C LYS A 139 -6.53 -10.00 19.36
N ILE A 140 -6.98 -10.22 18.12
CA ILE A 140 -7.72 -11.43 17.74
C ILE A 140 -6.70 -12.55 17.52
N LYS A 141 -7.00 -13.77 17.98
CA LYS A 141 -6.16 -14.93 17.71
C LYS A 141 -6.01 -15.14 16.21
N GLU A 142 -4.83 -15.56 15.78
CA GLU A 142 -4.48 -15.66 14.36
C GLU A 142 -5.47 -16.55 13.59
N GLU A 143 -5.89 -17.65 14.16
CA GLU A 143 -6.86 -18.59 13.62
C GLU A 143 -8.27 -18.00 13.40
N ASP A 144 -8.61 -16.97 14.19
CA ASP A 144 -9.94 -16.30 14.15
C ASP A 144 -9.92 -15.01 13.31
N ARG A 145 -8.73 -14.57 12.85
CA ARG A 145 -8.61 -13.33 12.08
C ARG A 145 -9.22 -13.48 10.70
N ARG A 146 -10.07 -12.53 10.34
CA ARG A 146 -10.58 -12.42 8.98
C ARG A 146 -9.61 -11.64 8.12
N PRO A 147 -9.41 -12.01 6.84
CA PRO A 147 -8.55 -11.26 5.94
C PRO A 147 -9.01 -9.81 5.81
N VAL A 148 -8.07 -8.88 5.90
CA VAL A 148 -8.32 -7.45 5.76
C VAL A 148 -7.32 -6.84 4.81
N MET A 149 -7.77 -5.95 3.92
CA MET A 149 -6.92 -5.16 3.03
C MET A 149 -7.03 -3.69 3.38
N PHE A 150 -5.92 -2.97 3.35
CA PHE A 150 -5.89 -1.52 3.43
C PHE A 150 -5.63 -0.91 2.05
N VAL A 151 -6.31 0.18 1.79
CA VAL A 151 -6.11 1.01 0.60
C VAL A 151 -5.93 2.45 1.05
N LEU A 152 -4.94 3.16 0.51
CA LEU A 152 -4.78 4.62 0.64
C LEU A 152 -4.79 5.24 -0.76
N ASP A 153 -5.81 6.01 -1.06
CA ASP A 153 -5.97 6.72 -2.33
C ASP A 153 -6.24 8.22 -2.09
N SER A 154 -5.26 9.11 -2.22
CA SER A 154 -3.85 8.92 -2.52
C SER A 154 -2.95 9.54 -1.44
N LEU A 155 -1.72 9.03 -1.29
CA LEU A 155 -0.73 9.61 -0.37
C LEU A 155 -0.36 11.06 -0.78
N GLY A 156 -0.34 11.34 -2.08
CA GLY A 156 0.05 12.64 -2.60
C GLY A 156 -0.84 13.80 -2.15
N MET A 157 -2.11 13.54 -1.88
CA MET A 157 -3.12 14.54 -1.50
C MET A 157 -3.17 14.80 0.02
N LEU A 158 -2.57 13.94 0.83
CA LEU A 158 -2.56 14.16 2.28
C LEU A 158 -1.64 15.32 2.65
N SER A 159 -2.13 16.21 3.51
CA SER A 159 -1.33 17.26 4.15
C SER A 159 -0.68 16.76 5.44
N THR A 160 0.19 17.57 6.05
CA THR A 160 0.56 17.37 7.45
C THR A 160 -0.37 18.18 8.37
N THR A 161 -0.48 17.80 9.63
CA THR A 161 -1.25 18.59 10.63
C THR A 161 -0.75 20.03 10.67
N LYS A 162 0.56 20.23 10.58
CA LYS A 162 1.19 21.54 10.55
C LYS A 162 0.77 22.38 9.34
N GLU A 163 0.74 21.78 8.14
CA GLU A 163 0.28 22.47 6.93
C GLU A 163 -1.16 22.96 7.06
N ILE A 164 -2.04 22.18 7.71
CA ILE A 164 -3.43 22.58 7.95
C ILE A 164 -3.50 23.75 8.94
N GLU A 165 -2.85 23.63 10.09
CA GLU A 165 -2.81 24.68 11.15
C GLU A 165 -2.26 26.01 10.62
N GLU A 166 -1.20 25.95 9.80
CA GLU A 166 -0.61 27.15 9.20
C GLU A 166 -1.52 27.76 8.12
N SER A 167 -2.21 26.93 7.33
CA SER A 167 -3.19 27.40 6.34
C SER A 167 -4.38 28.09 7.02
N GLU A 168 -4.91 27.52 8.11
CA GLU A 168 -5.99 28.14 8.90
C GLU A 168 -5.55 29.47 9.52
N ALA A 169 -4.26 29.61 9.87
CA ALA A 169 -3.66 30.84 10.35
C ALA A 169 -3.33 31.85 9.23
N GLY A 170 -3.69 31.55 7.97
CA GLY A 170 -3.42 32.43 6.81
C GLY A 170 -1.95 32.44 6.37
N LYS A 171 -1.16 31.43 6.73
CA LYS A 171 0.24 31.30 6.33
C LYS A 171 0.38 30.26 5.23
N GLU A 172 0.95 30.63 4.11
CA GLU A 172 1.29 29.71 3.03
C GLU A 172 2.69 29.12 3.23
N THR A 173 2.86 28.27 4.23
CA THR A 173 4.16 27.64 4.53
C THR A 173 4.14 26.17 4.12
N ARG A 174 5.13 25.75 3.34
CA ARG A 174 5.34 24.35 3.01
C ARG A 174 6.04 23.63 4.15
N ASP A 175 5.46 22.57 4.67
CA ASP A 175 6.11 21.76 5.71
C ASP A 175 7.29 20.96 5.15
N MET A 176 8.50 21.44 5.42
CA MET A 176 9.74 20.78 5.00
C MET A 176 9.97 19.45 5.73
N THR A 177 9.22 19.14 6.79
CA THR A 177 9.35 17.89 7.54
C THR A 177 8.44 16.78 7.01
N ARG A 178 7.54 17.06 6.07
CA ARG A 178 6.58 16.12 5.51
C ARG A 178 7.22 14.79 5.09
N ALA A 179 8.35 14.85 4.36
CA ALA A 179 9.04 13.65 3.90
C ALA A 179 9.56 12.78 5.07
N GLN A 180 10.00 13.40 6.17
CA GLN A 180 10.43 12.70 7.38
C GLN A 180 9.24 12.06 8.11
N ILE A 181 8.11 12.76 8.18
CA ILE A 181 6.87 12.26 8.78
C ILE A 181 6.38 11.03 8.00
N VAL A 182 6.28 11.13 6.68
CA VAL A 182 5.89 10.02 5.80
C VAL A 182 6.83 8.81 5.99
N LYS A 183 8.16 9.04 6.02
CA LYS A 183 9.13 7.96 6.26
C LYS A 183 8.94 7.29 7.63
N SER A 184 8.69 8.08 8.67
CA SER A 184 8.43 7.56 10.02
C SER A 184 7.15 6.71 10.07
N ILE A 185 6.08 7.17 9.40
CA ILE A 185 4.79 6.47 9.35
C ILE A 185 4.94 5.09 8.71
N PHE A 186 5.52 5.03 7.52
CA PHE A 186 5.66 3.76 6.81
C PHE A 186 6.60 2.79 7.52
N ARG A 187 7.64 3.27 8.22
CA ARG A 187 8.51 2.42 9.03
C ARG A 187 7.72 1.66 10.11
N VAL A 188 6.81 2.33 10.81
CA VAL A 188 5.99 1.70 11.84
C VAL A 188 4.93 0.79 11.22
N LEU A 189 4.26 1.26 10.17
CA LEU A 189 3.21 0.48 9.49
C LEU A 189 3.75 -0.81 8.89
N THR A 190 4.93 -0.81 8.27
CA THR A 190 5.51 -2.01 7.65
C THR A 190 5.60 -3.18 8.63
N LEU A 191 6.08 -2.94 9.86
CA LEU A 191 6.18 -4.00 10.87
C LEU A 191 4.80 -4.50 11.31
N LYS A 192 3.87 -3.58 11.63
CA LYS A 192 2.55 -3.95 12.13
C LYS A 192 1.69 -4.64 11.07
N LEU A 193 1.69 -4.11 9.85
CA LEU A 193 0.95 -4.72 8.73
C LEU A 193 1.52 -6.09 8.38
N GLY A 194 2.85 -6.23 8.39
CA GLY A 194 3.52 -7.51 8.20
C GLY A 194 3.07 -8.57 9.20
N LYS A 195 3.08 -8.24 10.51
CA LYS A 195 2.64 -9.14 11.58
C LYS A 195 1.14 -9.46 11.52
N ALA A 196 0.32 -8.47 11.14
CA ALA A 196 -1.12 -8.64 11.03
C ALA A 196 -1.57 -9.31 9.72
N ASN A 197 -0.64 -9.58 8.81
CA ASN A 197 -0.89 -10.08 7.45
C ASN A 197 -1.89 -9.19 6.68
N ILE A 198 -1.68 -7.87 6.73
CA ILE A 198 -2.53 -6.87 6.08
C ILE A 198 -1.78 -6.30 4.87
N PRO A 199 -2.22 -6.54 3.64
CA PRO A 199 -1.72 -5.85 2.46
C PRO A 199 -2.17 -4.38 2.49
N LEU A 200 -1.26 -3.47 2.12
CA LEU A 200 -1.58 -2.07 1.93
C LEU A 200 -1.29 -1.67 0.48
N ILE A 201 -2.30 -1.22 -0.23
CA ILE A 201 -2.15 -0.60 -1.54
C ILE A 201 -2.15 0.92 -1.35
N VAL A 202 -1.11 1.59 -1.85
CA VAL A 202 -0.98 3.05 -1.80
C VAL A 202 -0.91 3.59 -3.20
N THR A 203 -1.85 4.44 -3.58
CA THR A 203 -1.73 5.21 -4.82
C THR A 203 -0.94 6.49 -4.57
N ASN A 204 -0.17 6.93 -5.57
CA ASN A 204 0.61 8.15 -5.46
C ASN A 204 0.81 8.82 -6.84
N HIS A 205 0.92 10.14 -6.83
CA HIS A 205 1.21 10.90 -8.04
C HIS A 205 2.70 10.91 -8.34
N THR A 206 3.02 10.94 -9.64
CA THR A 206 4.38 11.17 -10.12
C THR A 206 4.51 12.55 -10.72
N TYR A 207 5.69 13.15 -10.55
CA TYR A 207 6.04 14.47 -11.06
C TYR A 207 7.34 14.36 -11.87
N ASP A 208 7.48 15.19 -12.87
CA ASP A 208 8.71 15.28 -13.65
C ASP A 208 9.83 15.91 -12.80
N VAL A 209 11.01 15.33 -12.86
CA VAL A 209 12.19 15.87 -12.17
C VAL A 209 12.75 17.03 -13.00
N VAL A 210 12.59 18.24 -12.48
CA VAL A 210 13.11 19.46 -13.13
C VAL A 210 14.62 19.44 -13.16
N GLY A 211 15.21 19.65 -14.35
CA GLY A 211 16.65 19.69 -14.53
C GLY A 211 17.35 18.34 -14.73
N ALA A 212 16.59 17.23 -14.80
CA ALA A 212 17.16 15.94 -15.18
C ALA A 212 17.54 15.93 -16.67
N TYR A 213 18.72 15.40 -16.99
CA TYR A 213 19.21 15.27 -18.37
C TYR A 213 18.31 14.38 -19.24
N MET A 214 17.65 13.41 -18.63
CA MET A 214 16.63 12.57 -19.25
C MET A 214 15.30 12.75 -18.51
N PRO A 215 14.14 12.73 -19.22
CA PRO A 215 12.83 12.79 -18.57
C PRO A 215 12.68 11.68 -17.53
N THR A 216 12.72 12.05 -16.27
CA THR A 216 12.62 11.13 -15.13
C THR A 216 11.45 11.55 -14.26
N LYS A 217 10.63 10.57 -13.86
CA LYS A 217 9.47 10.80 -12.98
C LYS A 217 9.76 10.25 -11.60
N GLU A 218 9.45 11.04 -10.59
CA GLU A 218 9.53 10.63 -9.19
C GLU A 218 8.16 10.66 -8.52
N MET A 219 7.99 9.78 -7.52
CA MET A 219 6.80 9.77 -6.69
C MET A 219 6.80 10.96 -5.74
N GLY A 220 5.66 11.61 -5.56
CA GLY A 220 5.47 12.65 -4.56
C GLY A 220 5.62 12.15 -3.12
N GLY A 221 5.83 13.08 -2.17
CA GLY A 221 5.89 12.76 -0.75
C GLY A 221 7.23 12.22 -0.23
N GLY A 222 8.29 12.30 -1.04
CA GLY A 222 9.64 11.89 -0.66
C GLY A 222 9.89 10.38 -0.73
N SER A 223 11.06 9.96 -0.25
CA SER A 223 11.54 8.57 -0.37
C SER A 223 10.87 7.57 0.59
N GLY A 224 10.03 8.02 1.52
CA GLY A 224 9.47 7.16 2.57
C GLY A 224 8.68 5.97 2.05
N LEU A 225 7.74 6.20 1.12
CA LEU A 225 6.97 5.14 0.49
C LEU A 225 7.85 4.25 -0.39
N LYS A 226 8.81 4.84 -1.12
CA LYS A 226 9.73 4.10 -2.01
C LYS A 226 10.55 3.05 -1.26
N TYR A 227 10.97 3.37 -0.02
CA TYR A 227 11.72 2.41 0.81
C TYR A 227 10.83 1.41 1.55
N ALA A 228 9.58 1.74 1.82
CA ALA A 228 8.67 0.88 2.55
C ALA A 228 7.91 -0.10 1.65
N ALA A 229 7.69 0.27 0.38
CA ALA A 229 6.98 -0.58 -0.57
C ALA A 229 7.88 -1.71 -1.05
N SER A 230 7.39 -2.95 -0.96
CA SER A 230 8.04 -4.12 -1.54
C SER A 230 7.85 -4.20 -3.06
N THR A 231 6.73 -3.64 -3.55
CA THR A 231 6.41 -3.59 -4.98
C THR A 231 6.00 -2.19 -5.37
N ILE A 232 6.60 -1.64 -6.42
CA ILE A 232 6.22 -0.33 -6.97
C ILE A 232 5.86 -0.51 -8.45
N ILE A 233 4.63 -0.13 -8.78
CA ILE A 233 4.08 -0.26 -10.12
C ILE A 233 3.89 1.14 -10.69
N PHE A 234 4.58 1.42 -11.78
CA PHE A 234 4.42 2.69 -12.49
C PHE A 234 3.40 2.54 -13.61
N LEU A 235 2.39 3.39 -13.57
CA LEU A 235 1.36 3.52 -14.60
C LEU A 235 1.67 4.74 -15.46
N SER A 236 1.77 4.55 -16.76
CA SER A 236 1.99 5.63 -17.72
C SER A 236 0.93 5.59 -18.82
N LYS A 237 0.66 6.74 -19.42
CA LYS A 237 -0.19 6.87 -20.61
C LYS A 237 0.72 7.00 -21.82
N SER A 238 0.38 6.32 -22.91
CA SER A 238 0.88 6.69 -24.22
C SER A 238 -0.30 7.04 -25.13
N LYS A 239 -0.08 7.98 -26.02
CA LYS A 239 -1.03 8.32 -27.08
C LYS A 239 -0.55 7.63 -28.35
N GLU A 240 -1.34 6.72 -28.85
CA GLU A 240 -1.14 6.15 -30.17
C GLU A 240 -2.04 6.90 -31.14
N LYS A 241 -1.49 7.29 -32.30
CA LYS A 241 -2.26 7.89 -33.37
C LYS A 241 -2.69 6.78 -34.31
N ASP A 242 -3.96 6.44 -34.29
CA ASP A 242 -4.57 5.60 -35.30
C ASP A 242 -5.35 6.50 -36.25
N GLY A 243 -4.75 6.78 -37.42
CA GLY A 243 -5.33 7.70 -38.38
C GLY A 243 -5.47 9.15 -37.87
N LYS A 244 -6.70 9.65 -37.77
CA LYS A 244 -7.02 11.02 -37.30
C LYS A 244 -7.32 11.11 -35.81
N ASP A 245 -7.54 9.98 -35.13
CA ASP A 245 -7.93 9.94 -33.74
C ASP A 245 -6.78 9.48 -32.84
N ALA A 246 -6.62 10.15 -31.68
CA ALA A 246 -5.62 9.78 -30.69
C ALA A 246 -6.26 8.86 -29.64
N VAL A 247 -5.80 7.63 -29.55
CA VAL A 247 -6.21 6.69 -28.50
C VAL A 247 -5.17 6.67 -27.39
N SER A 248 -5.61 6.72 -26.14
CA SER A 248 -4.74 6.70 -24.97
C SER A 248 -4.70 5.30 -24.36
N TYR A 249 -3.50 4.72 -24.24
CA TYR A 249 -3.27 3.44 -23.58
C TYR A 249 -2.52 3.62 -22.28
N THR A 250 -2.81 2.77 -21.29
CA THR A 250 -2.06 2.70 -20.02
C THR A 250 -1.02 1.60 -20.10
N HIS A 251 0.24 1.96 -19.86
CA HIS A 251 1.36 1.01 -19.77
C HIS A 251 1.70 0.73 -18.32
N LEU A 252 1.99 -0.55 -18.02
CA LEU A 252 2.40 -1.04 -16.72
C LEU A 252 3.90 -1.32 -16.72
N ARG A 253 4.60 -0.81 -15.71
CA ARG A 253 5.96 -1.21 -15.37
C ARG A 253 6.02 -1.52 -13.88
N ALA A 254 6.40 -2.74 -13.53
CA ALA A 254 6.68 -3.13 -12.16
C ALA A 254 8.19 -3.04 -11.90
N HIS A 255 8.58 -2.46 -10.78
CA HIS A 255 9.91 -2.50 -10.25
C HIS A 255 9.87 -3.21 -8.90
N GLU A 256 10.61 -4.29 -8.79
CA GLU A 256 10.93 -4.89 -7.51
C GLU A 256 12.01 -4.04 -6.83
N THR A 257 11.89 -3.89 -5.50
CA THR A 257 12.98 -3.29 -4.72
C THR A 257 14.16 -4.27 -4.67
N PRO A 258 15.42 -3.79 -4.56
CA PRO A 258 16.63 -4.65 -4.60
C PRO A 258 16.63 -5.81 -3.60
N GLU A 259 15.83 -5.73 -2.55
CA GLU A 259 15.72 -6.73 -1.48
C GLU A 259 15.03 -8.03 -1.92
N HIS A 260 14.38 -8.04 -3.08
CA HIS A 260 13.64 -9.20 -3.61
C HIS A 260 14.28 -9.83 -4.86
N ARG A 261 15.51 -9.44 -5.20
CA ARG A 261 16.31 -10.12 -6.21
C ARG A 261 17.16 -11.18 -5.53
N GLY A 262 16.57 -12.29 -5.22
CA GLY A 262 17.24 -13.50 -4.77
C GLY A 262 17.12 -14.60 -5.81
#